data_f2972e3e10543f58d79df100624b9851
#
_entry.id   f2972e3e10543f58d79df100624b9851
#
_cell.length_a   1.000
_cell.length_b   1.000
_cell.length_c   1.000
_cell.angle_alpha   90.00
_cell.angle_beta   90.00
_cell.angle_gamma   90.00
#
_symmetry.space_group_name_H-M   'P 1'
#
loop_
_entity.id
_entity.type
_entity.pdbx_description
1 polymer ?
#
loop_
_entity_poly.entity_id
_entity_poly.type
_entity_poly.pdbx_seq_one_letter_code
_entity_poly.pdbx_strand_id
1 'polypeptide(L)'
;MDESSSDLDQLFKEAAQNAAGLAHVLDPTKAVERGTKLRRFARRRRSALSGLVVLVAVVVFLVPLPQLHLFGPGRTHSTTGHQSTTSSLVSTASTSPTATTSPVTGIGPLGGVIPADFEPGSFTAVSLEEWWMLGTARCLTGSGTCGAIVRTTAGGSKFAGIPSPPVSASEVTQLRFANALDGYAFDPELWETTNGGTSWARVATPGPVAELEAADGEAYALTCPAGFAKCQSMELLHSTAGSLKWRKVSTPVTLGYGAQFAVNGPNLYLLSGNEPPLVLLYSADKAATFHKRADPCTPTLGGRVTAAADGSPTLWAACPTGTMAAVVLSTNGGRTWRVATPSGEFPNSVGLATGSASVALTWPGQQISNAQPAALDRTTNGARSYSAALSVSRSATVVWAGFSDPVRAYALIQEGDSAPTTTRLYESNDGGATWHQVAIKS
;
A
#
# COMPACT_ATOMS: atom_id res chain seq x y z
N MET A 1 22.50 10.09 -50.07
CA MET A 1 22.31 9.85 -48.63
C MET A 1 21.48 10.98 -48.05
N ASP A 2 20.24 11.21 -48.51
CA ASP A 2 19.42 12.36 -48.08
C ASP A 2 17.91 12.07 -47.98
N GLU A 3 17.48 10.81 -48.18
CA GLU A 3 16.06 10.47 -48.11
C GLU A 3 15.56 10.14 -46.70
N SER A 4 16.43 9.78 -45.75
CA SER A 4 16.00 9.40 -44.38
C SER A 4 15.73 10.59 -43.47
N SER A 5 16.21 11.81 -43.82
CA SER A 5 15.98 13.01 -43.03
C SER A 5 14.60 13.62 -43.28
N SER A 6 14.06 13.46 -44.48
CA SER A 6 12.74 14.01 -44.84
C SER A 6 11.58 13.22 -44.22
N ASP A 7 11.72 11.91 -44.07
CA ASP A 7 10.69 11.05 -43.47
C ASP A 7 10.57 11.26 -41.96
N LEU A 8 11.69 11.51 -41.27
CA LEU A 8 11.70 11.85 -39.87
C LEU A 8 11.02 13.19 -39.57
N ASP A 9 11.28 14.20 -40.37
CA ASP A 9 10.65 15.53 -40.28
C ASP A 9 9.13 15.46 -40.50
N GLN A 10 8.70 14.60 -41.40
CA GLN A 10 7.29 14.40 -41.68
C GLN A 10 6.55 13.69 -40.52
N LEU A 11 7.18 12.68 -39.96
CA LEU A 11 6.65 11.97 -38.75
C LEU A 11 6.57 12.90 -37.54
N PHE A 12 7.53 13.79 -37.32
CA PHE A 12 7.50 14.78 -36.25
C PHE A 12 6.39 15.83 -36.47
N LYS A 13 6.14 16.26 -37.71
CA LYS A 13 5.03 17.17 -38.02
C LYS A 13 3.65 16.53 -37.81
N GLU A 14 3.48 15.29 -38.22
CA GLU A 14 2.23 14.54 -37.96
C GLU A 14 1.98 14.30 -36.48
N ALA A 15 3.02 13.93 -35.69
CA ALA A 15 2.92 13.78 -34.25
C ALA A 15 2.57 15.10 -33.55
N ALA A 16 3.15 16.22 -33.98
CA ALA A 16 2.84 17.55 -33.45
C ALA A 16 1.42 18.03 -33.80
N GLN A 17 0.92 17.73 -35.00
CA GLN A 17 -0.46 18.04 -35.40
C GLN A 17 -1.48 17.19 -34.61
N ASN A 18 -1.21 15.91 -34.38
CA ASN A 18 -2.05 15.04 -33.57
C ASN A 18 -2.08 15.47 -32.09
N ALA A 19 -0.95 15.93 -31.55
CA ALA A 19 -0.87 16.47 -30.19
C ALA A 19 -1.62 17.80 -30.03
N ALA A 20 -1.60 18.67 -31.04
CA ALA A 20 -2.35 19.93 -31.05
C ALA A 20 -3.87 19.71 -31.16
N GLY A 21 -4.30 18.68 -31.90
CA GLY A 21 -5.71 18.27 -31.98
C GLY A 21 -6.27 17.73 -30.66
N LEU A 22 -5.44 17.08 -29.84
CA LEU A 22 -5.82 16.58 -28.53
C LEU A 22 -5.90 17.69 -27.45
N ALA A 23 -5.18 18.77 -27.60
CA ALA A 23 -5.19 19.91 -26.67
C ALA A 23 -6.51 20.70 -26.67
N HIS A 24 -7.26 20.68 -27.76
CA HIS A 24 -8.55 21.38 -27.89
C HIS A 24 -9.75 20.66 -27.26
N VAL A 25 -9.59 19.40 -26.78
CA VAL A 25 -10.68 18.58 -26.24
C VAL A 25 -10.68 18.53 -24.69
N LEU A 26 -9.71 19.12 -24.03
CA LEU A 26 -9.58 19.05 -22.57
C LEU A 26 -10.05 20.35 -21.90
N ASP A 27 -11.34 20.41 -21.57
CA ASP A 27 -11.86 21.36 -20.60
C ASP A 27 -11.18 21.10 -19.24
N PRO A 28 -10.39 22.05 -18.70
CA PRO A 28 -9.63 21.85 -17.46
C PRO A 28 -10.52 21.55 -16.24
N THR A 29 -11.78 22.01 -16.25
CA THR A 29 -12.75 21.72 -15.18
C THR A 29 -13.19 20.25 -15.21
N LYS A 30 -13.39 19.68 -16.40
CA LYS A 30 -13.69 18.25 -16.55
C LYS A 30 -12.47 17.35 -16.32
N ALA A 31 -11.27 17.85 -16.56
CA ALA A 31 -10.03 17.12 -16.25
C ALA A 31 -9.82 17.00 -14.73
N VAL A 32 -10.11 18.06 -13.97
CA VAL A 32 -10.06 18.03 -12.48
C VAL A 32 -11.15 17.11 -11.92
N GLU A 33 -12.37 17.12 -12.47
CA GLU A 33 -13.45 16.23 -12.03
C GLU A 33 -13.19 14.77 -12.38
N ARG A 34 -12.62 14.46 -13.55
CA ARG A 34 -12.14 13.14 -13.92
C ARG A 34 -10.93 12.72 -13.09
N GLY A 35 -10.01 13.63 -12.80
CA GLY A 35 -8.87 13.39 -11.93
C GLY A 35 -9.28 13.05 -10.50
N THR A 36 -10.33 13.67 -9.96
CA THR A 36 -10.87 13.34 -8.63
C THR A 36 -11.62 12.01 -8.63
N LYS A 37 -12.34 11.67 -9.69
CA LYS A 37 -12.97 10.34 -9.85
C LYS A 37 -11.91 9.25 -10.05
N LEU A 38 -10.89 9.50 -10.86
CA LEU A 38 -9.76 8.57 -11.04
C LEU A 38 -8.92 8.42 -9.77
N ARG A 39 -8.75 9.49 -8.97
CA ARG A 39 -8.10 9.40 -7.65
C ARG A 39 -8.91 8.58 -6.65
N ARG A 40 -10.24 8.64 -6.69
CA ARG A 40 -11.11 7.76 -5.89
C ARG A 40 -11.01 6.30 -6.34
N PHE A 41 -10.87 6.05 -7.63
CA PHE A 41 -10.65 4.72 -8.20
C PHE A 41 -9.22 4.20 -7.94
N ALA A 42 -8.20 5.06 -8.03
CA ALA A 42 -6.81 4.73 -7.74
C ALA A 42 -6.58 4.44 -6.25
N ARG A 43 -7.31 5.08 -5.34
CA ARG A 43 -7.29 4.76 -3.91
C ARG A 43 -7.83 3.36 -3.60
N ARG A 44 -8.79 2.86 -4.40
CA ARG A 44 -9.25 1.46 -4.30
C ARG A 44 -8.22 0.45 -4.79
N ARG A 45 -7.14 0.88 -5.46
CA ARG A 45 -6.11 0.05 -6.10
C ARG A 45 -4.71 0.29 -5.54
N ARG A 46 -4.57 0.59 -4.26
CA ARG A 46 -3.24 0.82 -3.65
C ARG A 46 -2.34 -0.42 -3.58
N SER A 47 -2.75 -1.56 -4.11
CA SER A 47 -1.83 -2.65 -4.48
C SER A 47 -1.24 -2.50 -5.89
N ALA A 48 -1.54 -1.46 -6.65
CA ALA A 48 -1.25 -1.45 -8.09
C ALA A 48 -1.11 -0.06 -8.73
N LEU A 49 -0.31 0.87 -8.22
CA LEU A 49 -0.07 2.11 -8.97
C LEU A 49 1.30 2.72 -8.76
N SER A 50 2.23 2.31 -9.60
CA SER A 50 3.42 3.06 -9.98
C SER A 50 3.52 3.22 -11.50
N GLY A 51 2.44 3.56 -12.19
CA GLY A 51 2.42 3.55 -13.66
C GLY A 51 1.93 4.79 -14.39
N LEU A 52 1.45 5.85 -13.72
CA LEU A 52 0.81 6.97 -14.45
C LEU A 52 1.47 8.35 -14.28
N VAL A 53 2.68 8.45 -13.76
CA VAL A 53 3.39 9.75 -13.62
C VAL A 53 4.33 10.04 -14.80
N VAL A 54 4.65 9.06 -15.64
CA VAL A 54 5.65 9.24 -16.72
C VAL A 54 5.12 9.98 -17.95
N LEU A 55 3.81 10.11 -18.16
CA LEU A 55 3.24 10.69 -19.39
C LEU A 55 2.97 12.20 -19.33
N VAL A 56 3.14 12.86 -18.19
CA VAL A 56 2.98 14.33 -18.08
C VAL A 56 4.31 15.08 -17.98
N ALA A 57 5.41 14.39 -17.67
CA ALA A 57 6.73 15.03 -17.51
C ALA A 57 7.49 15.30 -18.84
N VAL A 58 7.04 14.77 -19.98
CA VAL A 58 7.75 14.94 -21.27
C VAL A 58 7.37 16.25 -22.00
N VAL A 59 6.33 16.95 -21.58
CA VAL A 59 5.85 18.15 -22.32
C VAL A 59 6.39 19.47 -21.75
N VAL A 60 7.10 19.48 -20.60
CA VAL A 60 7.53 20.76 -19.95
C VAL A 60 9.01 21.11 -20.17
N PHE A 61 9.81 20.28 -20.84
CA PHE A 61 11.24 20.53 -21.02
C PHE A 61 11.65 21.04 -22.43
N LEU A 62 10.90 21.99 -22.98
CA LEU A 62 11.35 22.75 -24.14
C LEU A 62 11.10 24.25 -23.95
N VAL A 63 11.80 24.86 -23.00
CA VAL A 63 11.99 26.33 -22.95
C VAL A 63 13.49 26.59 -22.81
N PRO A 64 14.10 27.39 -23.68
CA PRO A 64 15.54 27.61 -23.67
C PRO A 64 15.95 28.50 -22.48
N LEU A 65 16.99 28.06 -21.77
CA LEU A 65 17.65 28.79 -20.70
C LEU A 65 18.54 29.90 -21.28
N PRO A 66 18.49 31.11 -20.77
CA PRO A 66 19.53 32.11 -21.08
C PRO A 66 20.82 31.81 -20.32
N GLN A 67 21.93 32.02 -21.05
CA GLN A 67 23.29 31.83 -20.55
C GLN A 67 23.61 32.75 -19.38
N LEU A 68 24.21 32.23 -18.33
CA LEU A 68 24.84 33.01 -17.27
C LEU A 68 26.34 32.77 -17.26
N HIS A 69 27.05 33.89 -17.29
CA HIS A 69 28.51 34.01 -17.39
C HIS A 69 29.25 33.50 -16.16
N LEU A 70 30.35 32.84 -16.40
CA LEU A 70 31.44 32.54 -15.46
C LEU A 70 32.16 33.81 -15.00
N PHE A 71 32.38 33.96 -13.70
CA PHE A 71 33.56 34.66 -13.15
C PHE A 71 34.10 33.88 -11.93
N GLY A 72 35.38 33.68 -11.95
CA GLY A 72 36.18 32.89 -11.00
C GLY A 72 36.75 33.74 -9.83
N PRO A 73 37.83 33.31 -9.17
CA PRO A 73 37.83 33.07 -7.75
C PRO A 73 38.50 34.14 -6.89
N GLY A 74 38.14 34.24 -5.63
CA GLY A 74 38.80 35.08 -4.65
C GLY A 74 38.94 34.38 -3.29
N ARG A 75 40.17 34.07 -2.93
CA ARG A 75 40.57 33.68 -1.55
C ARG A 75 40.54 34.88 -0.64
N THR A 76 40.22 34.70 0.65
CA THR A 76 41.10 35.10 1.81
C THR A 76 40.53 34.71 3.17
N HIS A 77 41.40 34.29 3.97
CA HIS A 77 41.70 34.02 5.37
C HIS A 77 40.92 34.68 6.52
N SER A 78 40.79 33.87 7.60
CA SER A 78 41.05 34.13 9.05
C SER A 78 40.08 35.01 9.81
N THR A 79 39.58 34.68 10.99
CA THR A 79 40.21 34.37 12.27
C THR A 79 39.14 34.21 13.36
N THR A 80 39.35 33.23 14.22
CA THR A 80 39.09 33.12 15.65
C THR A 80 38.06 34.03 16.36
N GLY A 81 37.15 33.42 17.10
CA GLY A 81 36.37 34.05 18.16
C GLY A 81 35.51 33.05 18.93
N HIS A 82 36.06 32.50 20.04
CA HIS A 82 35.31 31.74 21.02
C HIS A 82 34.26 32.65 21.71
N GLN A 83 33.01 32.26 21.66
CA GLN A 83 32.05 32.61 22.72
C GLN A 83 31.14 31.43 22.98
N SER A 84 31.29 30.85 24.16
CA SER A 84 30.37 29.91 24.75
C SER A 84 29.09 30.58 25.14
N THR A 85 28.00 30.30 24.45
CA THR A 85 26.65 30.62 24.92
C THR A 85 25.95 29.28 25.23
N THR A 86 25.71 29.07 26.51
CA THR A 86 24.83 28.04 27.04
C THR A 86 23.41 28.29 26.53
N SER A 87 23.03 27.58 25.50
CA SER A 87 21.64 27.52 25.05
C SER A 87 20.89 26.47 25.86
N SER A 88 20.00 26.92 26.71
CA SER A 88 19.02 26.07 27.37
C SER A 88 18.21 25.30 26.31
N LEU A 89 18.32 23.97 26.30
CA LEU A 89 17.45 23.10 25.53
C LEU A 89 16.03 23.25 26.08
N VAL A 90 15.21 24.02 25.42
CA VAL A 90 13.76 23.92 25.56
C VAL A 90 13.38 22.57 24.97
N SER A 91 13.08 21.62 25.85
CA SER A 91 12.48 20.34 25.48
C SER A 91 11.08 20.62 24.93
N THR A 92 10.95 20.69 23.61
CA THR A 92 9.64 20.67 22.97
C THR A 92 9.04 19.30 23.22
N ALA A 93 8.06 19.24 24.11
CA ALA A 93 7.26 18.07 24.34
C ALA A 93 6.65 17.62 23.01
N SER A 94 7.07 16.47 22.52
CA SER A 94 6.47 15.82 21.36
C SER A 94 5.02 15.49 21.72
N THR A 95 4.06 16.19 21.13
CA THR A 95 2.64 15.87 21.32
C THR A 95 2.34 14.55 20.65
N SER A 96 2.18 13.51 21.46
CA SER A 96 1.70 12.21 20.98
C SER A 96 0.25 12.36 20.49
N PRO A 97 -0.13 11.81 19.34
CA PRO A 97 -1.52 11.70 18.95
C PRO A 97 -2.27 10.87 20.00
N THR A 98 -3.42 11.37 20.44
CA THR A 98 -4.22 10.74 21.48
C THR A 98 -5.54 10.26 20.88
N ALA A 99 -5.95 9.06 21.20
CA ALA A 99 -7.27 8.56 20.84
C ALA A 99 -8.38 9.41 21.46
N THR A 100 -9.47 9.61 20.73
CA THR A 100 -10.68 10.22 21.27
C THR A 100 -11.21 9.35 22.38
N THR A 101 -11.43 9.92 23.56
CA THR A 101 -11.61 9.19 24.83
C THR A 101 -12.90 8.39 24.98
N SER A 102 -13.87 8.57 24.10
CA SER A 102 -15.15 7.85 24.20
C SER A 102 -15.36 6.96 22.97
N PRO A 103 -15.33 5.64 23.12
CA PRO A 103 -15.73 4.73 22.05
C PRO A 103 -17.15 5.04 21.58
N VAL A 104 -17.33 5.12 20.26
CA VAL A 104 -18.64 5.31 19.65
C VAL A 104 -19.13 3.96 19.15
N THR A 105 -20.39 3.64 19.41
CA THR A 105 -21.00 2.47 18.79
C THR A 105 -21.04 2.68 17.29
N GLY A 106 -20.43 1.75 16.55
CA GLY A 106 -20.31 1.85 15.10
C GLY A 106 -21.67 1.76 14.40
N ILE A 107 -21.67 2.12 13.13
CA ILE A 107 -22.84 1.97 12.25
C ILE A 107 -22.90 0.53 11.77
N GLY A 108 -23.98 -0.16 12.05
CA GLY A 108 -24.21 -1.52 11.58
C GLY A 108 -24.90 -2.41 12.62
N PRO A 109 -25.27 -3.63 12.25
CA PRO A 109 -25.92 -4.56 13.18
C PRO A 109 -24.94 -5.04 14.24
N LEU A 110 -25.39 -5.08 15.49
CA LEU A 110 -24.70 -5.74 16.59
C LEU A 110 -24.88 -7.26 16.43
N GLY A 111 -23.85 -7.93 15.91
CA GLY A 111 -23.71 -9.39 15.93
C GLY A 111 -24.84 -10.16 15.28
N GLY A 112 -25.02 -10.08 13.98
CA GLY A 112 -26.10 -10.84 13.39
C GLY A 112 -26.10 -10.86 11.86
N VAL A 113 -27.03 -10.15 11.27
CA VAL A 113 -27.27 -10.21 9.83
C VAL A 113 -26.13 -9.56 9.07
N ILE A 114 -25.62 -10.25 8.07
CA ILE A 114 -24.71 -9.66 7.10
C ILE A 114 -25.42 -8.52 6.37
N PRO A 115 -24.84 -7.33 6.27
CA PRO A 115 -25.45 -6.23 5.54
C PRO A 115 -25.74 -6.60 4.08
N ALA A 116 -26.91 -6.21 3.59
CA ALA A 116 -27.32 -6.50 2.21
C ALA A 116 -26.35 -5.88 1.19
N ASP A 117 -26.09 -6.61 0.13
CA ASP A 117 -25.15 -6.22 -0.94
C ASP A 117 -23.72 -5.93 -0.41
N PHE A 118 -23.26 -6.72 0.56
CA PHE A 118 -21.90 -6.56 1.11
C PHE A 118 -20.84 -6.92 0.07
N GLU A 119 -19.99 -5.94 -0.23
CA GLU A 119 -18.85 -6.06 -1.15
C GLU A 119 -17.55 -5.87 -0.36
N PRO A 120 -16.74 -6.93 -0.13
CA PRO A 120 -15.50 -6.84 0.62
C PRO A 120 -14.44 -6.03 -0.13
N GLY A 121 -13.70 -5.17 0.58
CA GLY A 121 -12.61 -4.35 0.03
C GLY A 121 -11.28 -4.52 0.77
N SER A 122 -11.33 -4.99 2.03
CA SER A 122 -10.15 -5.27 2.85
C SER A 122 -10.40 -6.51 3.71
N PHE A 123 -9.34 -7.30 3.92
CA PHE A 123 -9.37 -8.56 4.67
C PHE A 123 -8.25 -8.61 5.68
N THR A 124 -8.51 -9.19 6.85
CA THR A 124 -7.52 -9.51 7.86
C THR A 124 -7.93 -10.79 8.61
N ALA A 125 -6.95 -11.65 8.87
CA ALA A 125 -7.11 -12.86 9.68
C ALA A 125 -6.09 -12.84 10.82
N VAL A 126 -6.51 -13.14 12.03
CA VAL A 126 -5.64 -13.26 13.20
C VAL A 126 -5.45 -14.72 13.63
N SER A 127 -6.29 -15.61 13.15
CA SER A 127 -6.18 -17.05 13.34
C SER A 127 -6.85 -17.79 12.20
N LEU A 128 -6.83 -19.13 12.26
CA LEU A 128 -7.51 -20.00 11.31
C LEU A 128 -9.03 -19.81 11.31
N GLU A 129 -9.58 -19.36 12.41
CA GLU A 129 -11.02 -19.28 12.66
C GLU A 129 -11.53 -17.85 12.66
N GLU A 130 -10.67 -16.87 12.99
CA GLU A 130 -11.08 -15.48 13.18
C GLU A 130 -10.58 -14.57 12.06
N TRP A 131 -11.55 -14.07 11.26
CA TRP A 131 -11.32 -13.16 10.15
C TRP A 131 -12.30 -12.01 10.17
N TRP A 132 -11.86 -10.86 9.64
CA TRP A 132 -12.70 -9.70 9.41
C TRP A 132 -12.54 -9.20 7.99
N MET A 133 -13.62 -8.67 7.47
CA MET A 133 -13.63 -7.95 6.20
C MET A 133 -14.31 -6.60 6.39
N LEU A 134 -13.66 -5.55 5.92
CA LEU A 134 -14.27 -4.24 5.71
C LEU A 134 -14.63 -4.11 4.23
N GLY A 135 -15.78 -3.57 3.98
CA GLY A 135 -16.26 -3.35 2.63
C GLY A 135 -17.39 -2.33 2.60
N THR A 136 -18.16 -2.40 1.55
CA THR A 136 -19.34 -1.55 1.36
C THR A 136 -20.60 -2.40 1.30
N ALA A 137 -21.71 -1.84 1.77
CA ALA A 137 -23.00 -2.48 1.73
C ALA A 137 -24.10 -1.44 1.56
N ARG A 138 -25.34 -1.87 1.29
CA ARG A 138 -26.50 -0.99 1.33
C ARG A 138 -26.65 -0.39 2.73
N CYS A 139 -26.86 0.91 2.82
CA CYS A 139 -27.09 1.57 4.11
C CYS A 139 -28.34 1.03 4.78
N LEU A 140 -28.30 0.87 6.11
CA LEU A 140 -29.45 0.40 6.91
C LEU A 140 -30.61 1.42 6.89
N THR A 141 -30.27 2.71 6.73
CA THR A 141 -31.25 3.81 6.67
C THR A 141 -30.92 4.68 5.47
N GLY A 142 -31.96 5.02 4.70
CA GLY A 142 -31.77 5.85 3.49
C GLY A 142 -31.36 5.06 2.25
N SER A 143 -30.99 5.79 1.21
CA SER A 143 -30.47 5.23 -0.04
C SER A 143 -28.95 5.49 -0.09
N GLY A 144 -28.20 4.52 -0.60
CA GLY A 144 -26.76 4.67 -0.81
C GLY A 144 -25.93 3.53 -0.25
N THR A 145 -24.62 3.73 -0.26
CA THR A 145 -23.62 2.75 0.14
C THR A 145 -22.88 3.22 1.39
N CYS A 146 -22.85 2.38 2.42
CA CYS A 146 -22.20 2.62 3.69
C CYS A 146 -21.01 1.66 3.89
N GLY A 147 -20.05 2.06 4.73
CA GLY A 147 -19.03 1.14 5.24
C GLY A 147 -19.66 0.05 6.10
N ALA A 148 -19.22 -1.19 5.91
CA ALA A 148 -19.72 -2.34 6.64
C ALA A 148 -18.57 -3.28 7.01
N ILE A 149 -18.69 -3.94 8.16
CA ILE A 149 -17.73 -4.97 8.58
C ILE A 149 -18.46 -6.28 8.82
N VAL A 150 -17.88 -7.36 8.34
CA VAL A 150 -18.31 -8.73 8.66
C VAL A 150 -17.16 -9.49 9.34
N ARG A 151 -17.50 -10.37 10.27
CA ARG A 151 -16.57 -11.21 11.03
C ARG A 151 -16.99 -12.67 10.95
N THR A 152 -16.01 -13.56 10.90
CA THR A 152 -16.19 -14.98 11.20
C THR A 152 -15.34 -15.38 12.42
N THR A 153 -15.83 -16.32 13.22
CA THR A 153 -15.11 -17.03 14.29
C THR A 153 -15.15 -18.54 14.05
N ALA A 154 -15.41 -18.92 12.79
CA ALA A 154 -15.62 -20.29 12.37
C ALA A 154 -14.94 -20.62 11.03
N GLY A 155 -13.79 -19.96 10.76
CA GLY A 155 -12.97 -20.23 9.57
C GLY A 155 -13.74 -20.07 8.26
N GLY A 156 -14.55 -19.01 8.14
CA GLY A 156 -15.30 -18.72 6.91
C GLY A 156 -16.57 -19.56 6.69
N SER A 157 -16.89 -20.52 7.57
CA SER A 157 -18.10 -21.32 7.43
C SER A 157 -19.39 -20.56 7.75
N LYS A 158 -19.27 -19.52 8.59
CA LYS A 158 -20.36 -18.62 8.99
C LYS A 158 -19.81 -17.22 9.27
N PHE A 159 -20.53 -16.20 8.83
CA PHE A 159 -20.20 -14.79 9.06
C PHE A 159 -21.32 -14.07 9.82
N ALA A 160 -20.95 -12.98 10.48
CA ALA A 160 -21.87 -12.07 11.14
C ALA A 160 -21.49 -10.62 10.82
N GLY A 161 -22.48 -9.76 10.64
CA GLY A 161 -22.28 -8.33 10.59
C GLY A 161 -21.89 -7.77 11.96
N ILE A 162 -20.95 -6.83 12.00
CA ILE A 162 -20.57 -6.11 13.21
C ILE A 162 -20.54 -4.61 12.93
N PRO A 163 -20.62 -3.75 13.98
CA PRO A 163 -20.53 -2.30 13.78
C PRO A 163 -19.26 -1.88 13.06
N SER A 164 -19.38 -0.95 12.11
CA SER A 164 -18.26 -0.24 11.47
C SER A 164 -18.07 1.13 12.13
N PRO A 165 -16.90 1.79 12.00
CA PRO A 165 -16.75 3.19 12.38
C PRO A 165 -17.89 4.06 11.84
N PRO A 166 -18.37 5.07 12.60
CA PRO A 166 -19.51 5.92 12.20
C PRO A 166 -19.10 7.01 11.19
N VAL A 167 -18.54 6.58 10.08
CA VAL A 167 -18.00 7.44 9.01
C VAL A 167 -18.43 6.91 7.64
N SER A 168 -18.23 7.71 6.60
CA SER A 168 -18.52 7.28 5.24
C SER A 168 -17.57 6.16 4.80
N ALA A 169 -17.99 5.34 3.85
CA ALA A 169 -17.17 4.26 3.29
C ALA A 169 -15.87 4.73 2.61
N SER A 170 -15.72 6.03 2.35
CA SER A 170 -14.51 6.62 1.78
C SER A 170 -13.53 7.16 2.83
N GLU A 171 -13.92 7.21 4.10
CA GLU A 171 -13.07 7.71 5.19
C GLU A 171 -12.30 6.59 5.89
N VAL A 172 -12.76 5.33 5.71
CA VAL A 172 -12.01 4.13 6.11
C VAL A 172 -12.15 3.08 5.00
N THR A 173 -11.04 2.65 4.43
CA THR A 173 -11.03 1.70 3.30
C THR A 173 -10.22 0.43 3.61
N GLN A 174 -9.48 0.42 4.71
CA GLN A 174 -8.61 -0.67 5.13
C GLN A 174 -8.91 -1.11 6.56
N LEU A 175 -8.64 -2.38 6.83
CA LEU A 175 -8.85 -3.01 8.14
C LEU A 175 -7.64 -3.87 8.50
N ARG A 176 -7.20 -3.79 9.76
CA ARG A 176 -6.22 -4.71 10.34
C ARG A 176 -6.63 -5.05 11.77
N PHE A 177 -6.43 -6.30 12.15
CA PHE A 177 -6.57 -6.75 13.53
C PHE A 177 -5.23 -7.31 14.01
N ALA A 178 -4.81 -6.90 15.21
CA ALA A 178 -3.63 -7.43 15.87
C ALA A 178 -3.94 -8.75 16.60
N ASN A 179 -5.18 -8.90 17.05
CA ASN A 179 -5.73 -10.06 17.75
C ASN A 179 -7.28 -10.02 17.69
N ALA A 180 -7.96 -10.93 18.38
CA ALA A 180 -9.42 -11.03 18.39
C ALA A 180 -10.15 -9.77 18.92
N LEU A 181 -9.49 -8.92 19.67
CA LEU A 181 -10.08 -7.75 20.33
C LEU A 181 -9.60 -6.43 19.74
N ASP A 182 -8.29 -6.34 19.43
CA ASP A 182 -7.65 -5.07 19.04
C ASP A 182 -7.53 -4.97 17.54
N GLY A 183 -8.18 -3.96 16.97
CA GLY A 183 -8.24 -3.76 15.53
C GLY A 183 -8.28 -2.29 15.14
N TYR A 184 -7.99 -2.03 13.86
CA TYR A 184 -7.82 -0.72 13.26
C TYR A 184 -8.56 -0.64 11.94
N ALA A 185 -9.41 0.39 11.77
CA ALA A 185 -9.99 0.78 10.49
C ALA A 185 -9.33 2.10 10.05
N PHE A 186 -8.79 2.16 8.84
CA PHE A 186 -7.94 3.28 8.43
C PHE A 186 -8.02 3.59 6.93
N ASP A 187 -7.28 4.61 6.51
CA ASP A 187 -7.15 5.15 5.15
C ASP A 187 -8.42 5.89 4.67
N PRO A 188 -8.45 7.21 4.84
CA PRO A 188 -7.45 8.11 5.44
C PRO A 188 -7.57 8.32 6.95
N GLU A 189 -8.74 8.15 7.55
CA GLU A 189 -8.92 8.30 9.00
C GLU A 189 -8.41 7.06 9.74
N LEU A 190 -8.12 7.21 11.03
CA LEU A 190 -7.75 6.10 11.91
C LEU A 190 -8.79 5.95 13.01
N TRP A 191 -9.32 4.75 13.10
CA TRP A 191 -10.23 4.29 14.16
C TRP A 191 -9.67 3.02 14.77
N GLU A 192 -9.79 2.88 16.09
CA GLU A 192 -9.31 1.75 16.86
C GLU A 192 -10.44 1.11 17.65
N THR A 193 -10.44 -0.20 17.72
CA THR A 193 -11.31 -1.01 18.59
C THR A 193 -10.48 -1.85 19.53
N THR A 194 -11.00 -2.07 20.75
CA THR A 194 -10.41 -2.95 21.78
C THR A 194 -11.39 -4.03 22.22
N ASN A 195 -12.45 -4.24 21.46
CA ASN A 195 -13.52 -5.20 21.76
C ASN A 195 -14.03 -5.95 20.50
N GLY A 196 -13.14 -6.20 19.55
CA GLY A 196 -13.42 -7.00 18.36
C GLY A 196 -14.34 -6.33 17.35
N GLY A 197 -14.37 -4.97 17.34
CA GLY A 197 -15.21 -4.19 16.43
C GLY A 197 -16.62 -3.88 16.98
N THR A 198 -16.90 -4.18 18.25
CA THR A 198 -18.19 -3.84 18.87
C THR A 198 -18.36 -2.33 19.02
N SER A 199 -17.28 -1.61 19.28
CA SER A 199 -17.24 -0.15 19.27
C SER A 199 -15.88 0.35 18.78
N TRP A 200 -15.85 1.60 18.31
CA TRP A 200 -14.69 2.22 17.69
C TRP A 200 -14.42 3.58 18.31
N ALA A 201 -13.14 3.89 18.53
CA ALA A 201 -12.67 5.19 18.97
C ALA A 201 -11.84 5.83 17.85
N ARG A 202 -12.12 7.10 17.53
CA ARG A 202 -11.32 7.83 16.55
C ARG A 202 -9.97 8.21 17.16
N VAL A 203 -8.91 7.97 16.40
CA VAL A 203 -7.54 8.35 16.76
C VAL A 203 -7.17 9.63 16.04
N ALA A 204 -6.73 10.64 16.80
CA ALA A 204 -6.16 11.86 16.22
C ALA A 204 -4.75 11.56 15.71
N THR A 205 -4.53 11.76 14.41
CA THR A 205 -3.23 11.59 13.74
C THR A 205 -2.73 12.92 13.16
N PRO A 206 -1.41 13.09 12.96
CA PRO A 206 -0.85 14.32 12.35
C PRO A 206 -1.38 14.60 10.94
N GLY A 207 -1.90 13.58 10.28
CA GLY A 207 -2.47 13.67 8.94
C GLY A 207 -3.08 12.33 8.54
N PRO A 208 -3.59 12.20 7.31
CA PRO A 208 -4.21 10.96 6.84
C PRO A 208 -3.24 9.78 6.91
N VAL A 209 -3.76 8.64 7.33
CA VAL A 209 -3.04 7.37 7.41
C VAL A 209 -3.01 6.73 6.04
N ALA A 210 -1.82 6.41 5.56
CA ALA A 210 -1.60 5.78 4.26
C ALA A 210 -1.44 4.27 4.35
N GLU A 211 -0.81 3.79 5.42
CA GLU A 211 -0.50 2.38 5.64
C GLU A 211 -0.54 2.08 7.13
N LEU A 212 -1.02 0.90 7.48
CA LEU A 212 -1.01 0.40 8.85
C LEU A 212 -0.87 -1.12 8.82
N GLU A 213 0.01 -1.63 9.68
CA GLU A 213 0.13 -3.05 9.99
C GLU A 213 0.19 -3.26 11.50
N ALA A 214 -0.32 -4.41 11.93
CA ALA A 214 -0.36 -4.80 13.32
C ALA A 214 0.07 -6.27 13.47
N ALA A 215 1.03 -6.51 14.34
CA ALA A 215 1.53 -7.85 14.66
C ALA A 215 2.18 -7.87 16.04
N ASP A 216 2.18 -9.01 16.71
CA ASP A 216 2.83 -9.23 18.02
C ASP A 216 2.43 -8.21 19.10
N GLY A 217 1.17 -7.76 19.09
CA GLY A 217 0.68 -6.78 20.04
C GLY A 217 1.18 -5.35 19.78
N GLU A 218 1.77 -5.07 18.62
CA GLU A 218 2.21 -3.74 18.21
C GLU A 218 1.49 -3.31 16.94
N ALA A 219 1.30 -2.01 16.79
CA ALA A 219 0.72 -1.40 15.60
C ALA A 219 1.61 -0.25 15.10
N TYR A 220 1.79 -0.19 13.79
CA TYR A 220 2.57 0.83 13.11
C TYR A 220 1.72 1.49 12.03
N ALA A 221 1.81 2.81 11.91
CA ALA A 221 1.10 3.55 10.86
C ALA A 221 2.00 4.57 10.19
N LEU A 222 1.87 4.73 8.88
CA LEU A 222 2.46 5.82 8.12
C LEU A 222 1.40 6.87 7.84
N THR A 223 1.71 8.10 8.24
CA THR A 223 0.83 9.26 8.04
C THR A 223 1.48 10.29 7.15
N CYS A 224 0.65 11.11 6.53
CA CYS A 224 1.09 12.21 5.69
C CYS A 224 0.62 13.56 6.28
N PRO A 225 1.44 14.26 7.10
CA PRO A 225 1.01 15.46 7.81
C PRO A 225 0.52 16.59 6.92
N ALA A 226 1.08 16.71 5.71
CA ALA A 226 0.65 17.72 4.73
C ALA A 226 -0.62 17.32 3.94
N GLY A 227 -1.23 16.16 4.24
CA GLY A 227 -2.31 15.57 3.47
C GLY A 227 -1.80 14.88 2.20
N PHE A 228 -2.55 13.90 1.69
CA PHE A 228 -2.11 13.09 0.54
C PHE A 228 -1.79 13.87 -0.72
N ALA A 229 -2.50 14.96 -0.97
CA ALA A 229 -2.29 15.78 -2.17
C ALA A 229 -0.94 16.53 -2.19
N LYS A 230 -0.35 16.73 -1.01
CA LYS A 230 0.91 17.47 -0.81
C LYS A 230 1.95 16.64 -0.07
N CYS A 231 1.79 15.32 -0.04
CA CYS A 231 2.65 14.42 0.71
C CYS A 231 4.03 14.33 0.09
N GLN A 232 5.00 15.01 0.65
CA GLN A 232 6.40 14.89 0.30
C GLN A 232 7.16 14.05 1.32
N SER A 233 6.72 14.07 2.57
CA SER A 233 7.29 13.29 3.67
C SER A 233 6.21 12.64 4.51
N MET A 234 6.52 11.47 5.04
CA MET A 234 5.64 10.68 5.89
C MET A 234 6.21 10.60 7.30
N GLU A 235 5.34 10.35 8.25
CA GLU A 235 5.69 10.13 9.65
C GLU A 235 5.29 8.71 10.05
N LEU A 236 6.18 8.03 10.77
CA LEU A 236 5.90 6.75 11.38
C LEU A 236 5.30 6.96 12.77
N LEU A 237 4.15 6.36 13.01
CA LEU A 237 3.53 6.25 14.33
C LEU A 237 3.59 4.82 14.82
N HIS A 238 3.61 4.65 16.14
CA HIS A 238 3.60 3.37 16.82
C HIS A 238 2.65 3.40 18.01
N SER A 239 1.96 2.28 18.24
CA SER A 239 1.12 2.02 19.40
C SER A 239 1.26 0.56 19.82
N THR A 240 1.16 0.28 21.11
CA THR A 240 0.86 -1.07 21.58
C THR A 240 -0.63 -1.33 21.37
N ALA A 241 -0.99 -2.47 20.81
CA ALA A 241 -2.36 -2.85 20.53
C ALA A 241 -3.26 -2.72 21.78
N GLY A 242 -4.45 -2.17 21.61
CA GLY A 242 -5.41 -1.92 22.68
C GLY A 242 -5.07 -0.77 23.63
N SER A 243 -3.96 -0.06 23.43
CA SER A 243 -3.56 1.03 24.32
C SER A 243 -4.25 2.36 24.01
N LEU A 244 -4.79 2.54 22.83
CA LEU A 244 -5.34 3.79 22.30
C LEU A 244 -4.33 4.97 22.34
N LYS A 245 -3.04 4.67 22.44
CA LYS A 245 -1.97 5.67 22.59
C LYS A 245 -0.94 5.53 21.50
N TRP A 246 -0.97 6.46 20.57
CA TRP A 246 -0.03 6.53 19.47
C TRP A 246 1.09 7.52 19.74
N ARG A 247 2.30 7.17 19.39
CA ARG A 247 3.45 8.05 19.48
C ARG A 247 4.17 8.15 18.14
N LYS A 248 4.69 9.33 17.84
CA LYS A 248 5.60 9.50 16.71
C LYS A 248 6.92 8.76 16.98
N VAL A 249 7.40 8.07 15.97
CA VAL A 249 8.68 7.38 15.99
C VAL A 249 9.71 8.22 15.24
N SER A 250 10.88 8.42 15.85
CA SER A 250 12.01 9.06 15.18
C SER A 250 12.74 8.06 14.30
N THR A 251 12.90 8.37 13.02
CA THR A 251 13.65 7.56 12.06
C THR A 251 14.97 8.22 11.69
N PRO A 252 16.06 7.46 11.45
CA PRO A 252 17.38 8.01 11.14
C PRO A 252 17.47 8.60 9.72
N VAL A 253 16.40 8.54 8.94
CA VAL A 253 16.26 9.13 7.61
C VAL A 253 14.85 9.72 7.47
N THR A 254 14.71 10.70 6.60
CA THR A 254 13.39 11.22 6.22
C THR A 254 12.63 10.16 5.44
N LEU A 255 11.38 9.92 5.80
CA LEU A 255 10.49 9.04 5.05
C LEU A 255 9.83 9.87 3.96
N GLY A 256 10.10 9.52 2.70
CA GLY A 256 9.51 10.16 1.54
C GLY A 256 8.10 9.64 1.24
N TYR A 257 7.44 10.26 0.28
CA TYR A 257 6.19 9.73 -0.27
C TYR A 257 6.40 8.31 -0.81
N GLY A 258 5.45 7.42 -0.49
CA GLY A 258 5.56 6.00 -0.84
C GLY A 258 6.46 5.19 0.09
N ALA A 259 6.88 5.75 1.24
CA ALA A 259 7.42 4.93 2.32
C ALA A 259 6.41 3.84 2.68
N GLN A 260 6.91 2.65 2.97
CA GLN A 260 6.11 1.47 3.28
C GLN A 260 6.86 0.56 4.25
N PHE A 261 6.13 -0.32 4.90
CA PHE A 261 6.76 -1.26 5.82
C PHE A 261 6.19 -2.67 5.68
N ALA A 262 6.96 -3.64 6.17
CA ALA A 262 6.53 -5.00 6.42
C ALA A 262 6.83 -5.34 7.88
N VAL A 263 5.89 -6.03 8.52
CA VAL A 263 6.04 -6.51 9.91
C VAL A 263 6.06 -8.02 9.89
N ASN A 264 6.98 -8.61 10.69
CA ASN A 264 7.08 -10.05 10.85
C ASN A 264 7.44 -10.37 12.31
N GLY A 265 6.44 -10.74 13.10
CA GLY A 265 6.59 -10.83 14.53
C GLY A 265 7.07 -9.49 15.12
N PRO A 266 8.12 -9.48 15.96
CA PRO A 266 8.65 -8.25 16.54
C PRO A 266 9.46 -7.37 15.55
N ASN A 267 9.67 -7.87 14.33
CA ASN A 267 10.55 -7.22 13.36
C ASN A 267 9.77 -6.25 12.46
N LEU A 268 10.22 -5.01 12.43
CA LEU A 268 9.75 -3.98 11.51
C LEU A 268 10.82 -3.71 10.45
N TYR A 269 10.42 -3.78 9.19
CA TYR A 269 11.20 -3.41 8.02
C TYR A 269 10.54 -2.22 7.34
N LEU A 270 11.23 -1.09 7.26
CA LEU A 270 10.68 0.16 6.75
C LEU A 270 11.50 0.64 5.55
N LEU A 271 10.90 0.70 4.38
CA LEU A 271 11.49 1.29 3.18
C LEU A 271 11.18 2.79 3.15
N SER A 272 12.22 3.61 2.92
CA SER A 272 12.16 5.05 3.15
C SER A 272 11.33 5.85 2.16
N GLY A 273 10.91 5.28 1.03
CA GLY A 273 10.10 5.96 0.02
C GLY A 273 10.27 5.37 -1.36
N ASN A 274 9.84 6.12 -2.38
CA ASN A 274 9.90 5.71 -3.79
C ASN A 274 11.04 6.36 -4.57
N GLU A 275 11.78 7.32 -3.97
CA GLU A 275 12.84 8.06 -4.65
C GLU A 275 14.22 7.69 -4.10
N PRO A 276 15.24 7.52 -4.96
CA PRO A 276 16.59 7.24 -4.51
C PRO A 276 17.23 8.43 -3.76
N PRO A 277 18.12 8.15 -2.81
CA PRO A 277 18.56 6.82 -2.38
C PRO A 277 17.56 6.15 -1.45
N LEU A 278 17.12 4.94 -1.81
CA LEU A 278 16.26 4.15 -0.95
C LEU A 278 17.06 3.60 0.23
N VAL A 279 16.44 3.56 1.38
CA VAL A 279 17.01 2.98 2.58
C VAL A 279 16.02 2.00 3.19
N LEU A 280 16.43 0.75 3.33
CA LEU A 280 15.69 -0.20 4.14
C LEU A 280 16.18 -0.10 5.58
N LEU A 281 15.28 0.24 6.49
CA LEU A 281 15.49 0.28 7.92
C LEU A 281 14.93 -0.98 8.57
N TYR A 282 15.60 -1.50 9.57
CA TYR A 282 15.20 -2.65 10.37
C TYR A 282 15.18 -2.29 11.85
N SER A 283 14.13 -2.69 12.54
CA SER A 283 14.01 -2.63 14.00
C SER A 283 13.50 -3.97 14.53
N ALA A 284 14.07 -4.41 15.68
CA ALA A 284 13.64 -5.60 16.42
C ALA A 284 13.16 -5.25 17.84
N ASP A 285 13.04 -3.97 18.14
CA ASP A 285 12.75 -3.43 19.47
C ASP A 285 11.57 -2.44 19.46
N LYS A 286 10.53 -2.77 18.69
CA LYS A 286 9.29 -1.99 18.61
C LYS A 286 9.54 -0.56 18.12
N ALA A 287 10.38 -0.44 17.10
CA ALA A 287 10.79 0.83 16.51
C ALA A 287 11.52 1.80 17.48
N ALA A 288 12.14 1.28 18.55
CA ALA A 288 12.95 2.10 19.44
C ALA A 288 14.30 2.45 18.81
N THR A 289 14.92 1.49 18.11
CA THR A 289 16.15 1.72 17.33
C THR A 289 16.03 1.18 15.92
N PHE A 290 16.80 1.76 14.99
CA PHE A 290 16.84 1.35 13.60
C PHE A 290 18.25 1.04 13.11
N HIS A 291 18.36 -0.02 12.34
CA HIS A 291 19.58 -0.42 11.63
C HIS A 291 19.35 -0.33 10.12
N LYS A 292 20.27 0.30 9.40
CA LYS A 292 20.24 0.29 7.94
C LYS A 292 20.51 -1.10 7.39
N ARG A 293 19.79 -1.48 6.35
CA ARG A 293 19.94 -2.72 5.58
C ARG A 293 20.24 -2.39 4.12
N ALA A 294 20.61 -3.40 3.35
CA ALA A 294 20.81 -3.24 1.91
C ALA A 294 19.49 -2.86 1.23
N ASP A 295 19.55 -1.90 0.32
CA ASP A 295 18.44 -1.53 -0.54
C ASP A 295 18.08 -2.72 -1.44
N PRO A 296 16.81 -3.20 -1.44
CA PRO A 296 16.40 -4.31 -2.30
C PRO A 296 16.40 -3.96 -3.79
N CYS A 297 16.19 -2.70 -4.12
CA CYS A 297 15.81 -2.26 -5.45
C CYS A 297 16.82 -1.33 -6.16
N THR A 298 18.09 -1.35 -5.75
CA THR A 298 19.14 -0.57 -6.42
C THR A 298 19.43 -1.11 -7.82
N PRO A 299 19.51 -0.28 -8.88
CA PRO A 299 19.40 1.21 -8.91
C PRO A 299 18.00 1.72 -9.30
N THR A 300 16.94 1.01 -9.05
CA THR A 300 15.60 1.32 -9.54
C THR A 300 14.86 2.34 -8.68
N LEU A 301 13.76 2.88 -9.23
CA LEU A 301 12.88 3.81 -8.52
C LEU A 301 11.84 3.04 -7.72
N GLY A 302 11.82 3.22 -6.39
CA GLY A 302 10.83 2.62 -5.53
C GLY A 302 10.98 1.11 -5.38
N GLY A 303 9.99 0.50 -4.81
CA GLY A 303 9.89 -0.93 -4.60
C GLY A 303 8.84 -1.24 -3.55
N ARG A 304 8.44 -2.50 -3.46
CA ARG A 304 7.55 -3.00 -2.41
C ARG A 304 8.21 -4.15 -1.69
N VAL A 305 8.29 -4.03 -0.36
CA VAL A 305 8.84 -5.09 0.50
C VAL A 305 7.69 -5.81 1.20
N THR A 306 7.77 -7.13 1.28
CA THR A 306 6.87 -7.97 2.05
C THR A 306 7.67 -8.99 2.85
N ALA A 307 7.20 -9.32 4.04
CA ALA A 307 7.81 -10.34 4.90
C ALA A 307 7.10 -11.68 4.71
N ALA A 308 7.84 -12.77 4.83
CA ALA A 308 7.27 -14.10 4.73
C ALA A 308 6.42 -14.44 5.96
N ALA A 309 5.29 -15.10 5.76
CA ALA A 309 4.35 -15.45 6.81
C ALA A 309 4.80 -16.63 7.68
N ASP A 310 5.97 -17.23 7.39
CA ASP A 310 6.53 -18.34 8.17
C ASP A 310 7.31 -17.90 9.42
N GLY A 311 7.32 -16.62 9.76
CA GLY A 311 8.06 -16.07 10.88
C GLY A 311 9.56 -16.03 10.69
N SER A 312 10.09 -16.51 9.55
CA SER A 312 11.52 -16.43 9.23
C SER A 312 11.95 -14.99 8.90
N PRO A 313 13.25 -14.66 8.95
CA PRO A 313 13.73 -13.35 8.52
C PRO A 313 13.73 -13.17 6.99
N THR A 314 12.87 -13.90 6.30
CA THR A 314 12.75 -13.84 4.85
C THR A 314 11.95 -12.62 4.42
N LEU A 315 12.51 -11.87 3.49
CA LEU A 315 11.89 -10.74 2.82
C LEU A 315 11.90 -10.94 1.32
N TRP A 316 10.84 -10.50 0.70
CA TRP A 316 10.75 -10.41 -0.75
C TRP A 316 10.52 -8.95 -1.13
N ALA A 317 11.02 -8.56 -2.30
CA ALA A 317 10.67 -7.24 -2.83
C ALA A 317 10.38 -7.32 -4.33
N ALA A 318 9.42 -6.52 -4.75
CA ALA A 318 9.12 -6.25 -6.15
C ALA A 318 9.74 -4.90 -6.50
N CYS A 319 10.69 -4.90 -7.44
CA CYS A 319 11.49 -3.75 -7.81
C CYS A 319 11.14 -3.31 -9.24
N PRO A 320 10.51 -2.13 -9.44
CA PRO A 320 10.22 -1.60 -10.76
C PRO A 320 11.51 -1.34 -11.55
N THR A 321 11.52 -1.73 -12.83
CA THR A 321 12.65 -1.53 -13.75
C THR A 321 12.18 -0.87 -15.06
N GLY A 322 11.45 0.25 -14.94
CA GLY A 322 10.75 0.91 -16.05
C GLY A 322 9.33 0.38 -16.21
N THR A 323 9.01 -0.28 -17.31
CA THR A 323 7.67 -0.88 -17.54
C THR A 323 7.49 -2.28 -16.92
N MET A 324 8.57 -2.87 -16.46
CA MET A 324 8.62 -4.22 -15.90
C MET A 324 9.09 -4.18 -14.44
N ALA A 325 9.01 -5.30 -13.75
CA ALA A 325 9.53 -5.47 -12.40
C ALA A 325 10.45 -6.69 -12.30
N ALA A 326 11.41 -6.60 -11.40
CA ALA A 326 12.17 -7.75 -10.91
C ALA A 326 11.67 -8.14 -9.53
N VAL A 327 11.73 -9.43 -9.20
CA VAL A 327 11.49 -9.92 -7.84
C VAL A 327 12.84 -10.29 -7.22
N VAL A 328 13.10 -9.77 -6.03
CA VAL A 328 14.30 -10.04 -5.26
C VAL A 328 13.97 -10.66 -3.91
N LEU A 329 14.88 -11.46 -3.39
CA LEU A 329 14.70 -12.24 -2.16
C LEU A 329 15.89 -12.06 -1.23
N SER A 330 15.60 -11.85 0.04
CA SER A 330 16.54 -11.92 1.15
C SER A 330 16.09 -12.99 2.15
N THR A 331 16.98 -13.84 2.60
CA THR A 331 16.73 -14.84 3.66
C THR A 331 17.38 -14.47 4.99
N ASN A 332 17.90 -13.25 5.10
CA ASN A 332 18.68 -12.81 6.25
C ASN A 332 18.26 -11.41 6.76
N GLY A 333 16.99 -11.07 6.63
CA GLY A 333 16.41 -9.82 7.12
C GLY A 333 16.91 -8.59 6.37
N GLY A 334 17.04 -8.67 5.06
CA GLY A 334 17.44 -7.55 4.22
C GLY A 334 18.92 -7.20 4.27
N ARG A 335 19.79 -8.04 4.88
CA ARG A 335 21.25 -7.80 4.89
C ARG A 335 21.85 -7.97 3.51
N THR A 336 21.40 -8.97 2.77
CA THR A 336 21.77 -9.21 1.37
C THR A 336 20.53 -9.60 0.57
N TRP A 337 20.54 -9.26 -0.71
CA TRP A 337 19.48 -9.57 -1.65
C TRP A 337 20.03 -10.34 -2.85
N ARG A 338 19.25 -11.24 -3.39
CA ARG A 338 19.49 -11.88 -4.67
C ARG A 338 18.34 -11.63 -5.62
N VAL A 339 18.63 -11.45 -6.88
CA VAL A 339 17.59 -11.47 -7.92
C VAL A 339 17.01 -12.88 -7.97
N ALA A 340 15.72 -12.98 -7.74
CA ALA A 340 14.98 -14.23 -7.76
C ALA A 340 14.32 -14.44 -9.12
N THR A 341 13.67 -13.40 -9.64
CA THR A 341 13.13 -13.35 -11.00
C THR A 341 13.70 -12.10 -11.69
N PRO A 342 14.39 -12.23 -12.83
CA PRO A 342 14.90 -11.11 -13.59
C PRO A 342 13.81 -10.14 -14.03
N SER A 343 14.18 -8.92 -14.35
CA SER A 343 13.27 -7.95 -14.98
C SER A 343 12.81 -8.46 -16.36
N GLY A 344 11.52 -8.24 -16.65
CA GLY A 344 10.92 -8.63 -17.92
C GLY A 344 9.89 -9.74 -17.81
N GLU A 345 9.80 -10.43 -16.67
CA GLU A 345 8.76 -11.45 -16.45
C GLU A 345 7.45 -10.88 -15.91
N PHE A 346 7.51 -9.79 -15.14
CA PHE A 346 6.34 -9.15 -14.55
C PHE A 346 6.19 -7.69 -14.99
N PRO A 347 4.94 -7.21 -15.11
CA PRO A 347 4.68 -5.80 -15.27
C PRO A 347 5.12 -5.00 -14.04
N ASN A 348 5.40 -3.72 -14.21
CA ASN A 348 5.89 -2.81 -13.17
C ASN A 348 5.00 -2.78 -11.91
N SER A 349 3.71 -3.03 -12.06
CA SER A 349 2.71 -3.04 -10.99
C SER A 349 2.44 -4.45 -10.45
N VAL A 350 3.46 -5.30 -10.30
CA VAL A 350 3.27 -6.66 -9.76
C VAL A 350 2.87 -6.63 -8.28
N GLY A 351 1.78 -7.31 -7.96
CA GLY A 351 1.41 -7.62 -6.58
C GLY A 351 2.21 -8.83 -6.08
N LEU A 352 2.53 -8.85 -4.79
CA LEU A 352 3.37 -9.88 -4.19
C LEU A 352 2.88 -10.22 -2.79
N ALA A 353 2.64 -11.50 -2.52
CA ALA A 353 2.35 -12.05 -1.20
C ALA A 353 3.24 -13.27 -0.94
N THR A 354 3.72 -13.44 0.29
CA THR A 354 4.82 -14.38 0.56
C THR A 354 4.53 -15.26 1.77
N GLY A 355 4.51 -16.56 1.52
CA GLY A 355 4.33 -17.58 2.56
C GLY A 355 5.65 -17.97 3.22
N SER A 356 6.75 -18.12 2.43
CA SER A 356 8.06 -18.55 2.92
C SER A 356 9.19 -18.12 1.98
N ALA A 357 10.42 -18.56 2.23
CA ALA A 357 11.54 -18.36 1.31
C ALA A 357 11.38 -19.06 -0.04
N SER A 358 10.49 -20.03 -0.15
CA SER A 358 10.24 -20.78 -1.38
C SER A 358 8.88 -20.48 -2.00
N VAL A 359 7.88 -20.12 -1.18
CA VAL A 359 6.48 -19.97 -1.60
C VAL A 359 6.08 -18.51 -1.63
N ALA A 360 5.62 -18.05 -2.78
CA ALA A 360 5.03 -16.74 -2.97
C ALA A 360 3.95 -16.75 -4.05
N LEU A 361 3.06 -15.78 -3.98
CA LEU A 361 2.06 -15.48 -4.99
C LEU A 361 2.40 -14.14 -5.64
N THR A 362 2.21 -14.06 -6.94
CA THR A 362 2.31 -12.81 -7.70
C THR A 362 1.07 -12.63 -8.57
N TRP A 363 0.74 -11.39 -8.86
CA TRP A 363 -0.34 -11.06 -9.79
C TRP A 363 -0.07 -9.72 -10.46
N PRO A 364 -0.55 -9.52 -11.70
CA PRO A 364 -0.45 -8.22 -12.34
C PRO A 364 -1.30 -7.21 -11.58
N GLY A 365 -0.69 -6.13 -11.12
CA GLY A 365 -1.39 -5.08 -10.38
C GLY A 365 -2.37 -4.26 -11.22
N GLN A 366 -2.21 -4.29 -12.55
CA GLN A 366 -3.17 -3.80 -13.53
C GLN A 366 -3.24 -4.80 -14.69
N GLN A 367 -4.43 -5.04 -15.20
CA GLN A 367 -4.56 -5.77 -16.46
C GLN A 367 -3.97 -4.91 -17.58
N ILE A 368 -2.89 -5.39 -18.19
CA ILE A 368 -2.22 -4.72 -19.31
C ILE A 368 -3.03 -4.91 -20.60
N SER A 369 -3.85 -5.93 -20.67
CA SER A 369 -4.78 -6.16 -21.78
C SER A 369 -5.97 -7.01 -21.32
N ASN A 370 -7.15 -6.76 -21.92
CA ASN A 370 -8.35 -7.59 -21.73
C ASN A 370 -8.17 -9.03 -22.31
N ALA A 371 -6.99 -9.38 -22.76
CA ALA A 371 -6.71 -10.65 -23.44
C ALA A 371 -6.32 -11.79 -22.50
N GLN A 372 -5.90 -11.47 -21.26
CA GLN A 372 -5.49 -12.50 -20.30
C GLN A 372 -6.43 -12.53 -19.09
N PRO A 373 -6.81 -13.72 -18.59
CA PRO A 373 -7.56 -13.83 -17.34
C PRO A 373 -6.72 -13.24 -16.19
N ALA A 374 -7.38 -12.63 -15.22
CA ALA A 374 -6.74 -12.33 -13.96
C ALA A 374 -6.30 -13.65 -13.32
N ALA A 375 -5.04 -13.74 -12.95
CA ALA A 375 -4.47 -14.93 -12.38
C ALA A 375 -3.60 -14.59 -11.17
N LEU A 376 -3.58 -15.50 -10.20
CA LEU A 376 -2.51 -15.59 -9.23
C LEU A 376 -1.51 -16.61 -9.77
N ASP A 377 -0.27 -16.19 -9.92
CA ASP A 377 0.84 -17.07 -10.20
C ASP A 377 1.54 -17.45 -8.90
N ARG A 378 1.96 -18.71 -8.80
CA ARG A 378 2.62 -19.25 -7.61
C ARG A 378 4.01 -19.74 -7.94
N THR A 379 4.95 -19.44 -7.05
CA THR A 379 6.25 -20.11 -7.02
C THR A 379 6.37 -21.01 -5.79
N THR A 380 7.12 -22.10 -5.91
CA THR A 380 7.48 -23.01 -4.81
C THR A 380 8.98 -23.22 -4.68
N ASN A 381 9.77 -22.47 -5.44
CA ASN A 381 11.21 -22.65 -5.54
C ASN A 381 11.99 -21.33 -5.39
N GLY A 382 11.39 -20.35 -4.73
CA GLY A 382 12.01 -19.06 -4.46
C GLY A 382 12.14 -18.21 -5.72
N ALA A 383 11.07 -18.16 -6.49
CA ALA A 383 10.88 -17.38 -7.71
C ALA A 383 11.78 -17.78 -8.91
N ARG A 384 12.26 -19.02 -8.95
CA ARG A 384 12.98 -19.53 -10.13
C ARG A 384 12.03 -19.89 -11.28
N SER A 385 10.80 -20.26 -10.92
CA SER A 385 9.70 -20.47 -11.87
C SER A 385 8.36 -20.21 -11.21
N TYR A 386 7.36 -19.91 -12.03
CA TYR A 386 5.98 -19.68 -11.62
C TYR A 386 5.04 -20.58 -12.41
N SER A 387 3.90 -20.88 -11.81
CA SER A 387 2.79 -21.57 -12.45
C SER A 387 1.47 -20.90 -12.04
N ALA A 388 0.50 -20.90 -12.93
CA ALA A 388 -0.83 -20.41 -12.62
C ALA A 388 -1.43 -21.20 -11.44
N ALA A 389 -1.87 -20.49 -10.42
CA ALA A 389 -2.45 -21.06 -9.19
C ALA A 389 -3.96 -20.82 -9.11
N LEU A 390 -4.42 -19.64 -9.49
CA LEU A 390 -5.84 -19.30 -9.57
C LEU A 390 -6.08 -18.54 -10.86
N SER A 391 -6.93 -19.07 -11.74
CA SER A 391 -7.40 -18.39 -12.95
C SER A 391 -8.88 -18.07 -12.80
N VAL A 392 -9.23 -16.81 -12.97
CA VAL A 392 -10.61 -16.32 -12.94
C VAL A 392 -10.96 -15.68 -14.29
N SER A 393 -12.17 -15.16 -14.43
CA SER A 393 -12.61 -14.55 -15.68
C SER A 393 -11.67 -13.44 -16.17
N ARG A 394 -11.68 -13.18 -17.48
CA ARG A 394 -10.84 -12.13 -18.11
C ARG A 394 -11.13 -10.72 -17.60
N SER A 395 -12.35 -10.51 -17.10
CA SER A 395 -12.78 -9.25 -16.52
C SER A 395 -12.50 -9.10 -15.03
N ALA A 396 -11.84 -10.07 -14.42
CA ALA A 396 -11.53 -10.04 -12.99
C ALA A 396 -10.21 -9.31 -12.70
N THR A 397 -10.13 -8.71 -11.52
CA THR A 397 -8.94 -8.06 -10.99
C THR A 397 -8.65 -8.59 -9.59
N VAL A 398 -7.41 -8.98 -9.31
CA VAL A 398 -6.98 -9.27 -7.95
C VAL A 398 -6.87 -7.96 -7.18
N VAL A 399 -7.79 -7.75 -6.25
CA VAL A 399 -7.83 -6.56 -5.39
C VAL A 399 -6.75 -6.65 -4.33
N TRP A 400 -6.62 -7.84 -3.74
CA TRP A 400 -5.66 -8.14 -2.70
C TRP A 400 -5.42 -9.65 -2.63
N ALA A 401 -4.19 -10.06 -2.28
CA ALA A 401 -3.90 -11.40 -1.84
C ALA A 401 -2.85 -11.37 -0.72
N GLY A 402 -2.88 -12.36 0.19
CA GLY A 402 -2.00 -12.42 1.34
C GLY A 402 -1.94 -13.82 1.95
N PHE A 403 -0.93 -14.04 2.77
CA PHE A 403 -0.77 -15.23 3.60
C PHE A 403 -1.01 -14.89 5.07
N SER A 404 -1.75 -15.71 5.79
CA SER A 404 -1.83 -15.66 7.27
C SER A 404 -0.77 -16.53 7.93
N ASP A 405 -0.37 -17.59 7.25
CA ASP A 405 0.70 -18.53 7.61
C ASP A 405 1.25 -19.18 6.31
N PRO A 406 2.32 -20.01 6.37
CA PRO A 406 2.95 -20.56 5.15
C PRO A 406 2.05 -21.41 4.26
N VAL A 407 0.97 -21.94 4.78
CA VAL A 407 0.07 -22.85 4.05
C VAL A 407 -1.29 -22.26 3.74
N ARG A 408 -1.67 -21.16 4.42
CA ARG A 408 -2.96 -20.49 4.20
C ARG A 408 -2.80 -19.17 3.50
N ALA A 409 -3.51 -19.05 2.40
CA ALA A 409 -3.55 -17.84 1.60
C ALA A 409 -5.00 -17.43 1.33
N TYR A 410 -5.22 -16.14 1.18
CA TYR A 410 -6.51 -15.55 0.85
C TYR A 410 -6.36 -14.58 -0.31
N ALA A 411 -7.43 -14.43 -1.10
CA ALA A 411 -7.48 -13.45 -2.16
C ALA A 411 -8.87 -12.80 -2.25
N LEU A 412 -8.90 -11.49 -2.44
CA LEU A 412 -10.08 -10.74 -2.84
C LEU A 412 -10.00 -10.47 -4.33
N ILE A 413 -10.97 -10.96 -5.07
CA ILE A 413 -11.03 -10.85 -6.52
C ILE A 413 -12.31 -10.14 -6.91
N GLN A 414 -12.17 -9.03 -7.62
CA GLN A 414 -13.28 -8.27 -8.18
C GLN A 414 -13.56 -8.76 -9.59
N GLU A 415 -14.79 -9.19 -9.85
CA GLU A 415 -15.27 -9.67 -11.14
C GLU A 415 -16.25 -8.67 -11.77
N GLY A 416 -16.26 -8.57 -13.09
CA GLY A 416 -17.13 -7.71 -13.88
C GLY A 416 -16.38 -6.61 -14.63
N ASP A 417 -16.75 -6.40 -15.88
CA ASP A 417 -16.15 -5.37 -16.77
C ASP A 417 -16.72 -3.97 -16.52
N SER A 418 -17.90 -3.91 -15.94
CA SER A 418 -18.64 -2.67 -15.67
C SER A 418 -19.43 -2.82 -14.37
N ALA A 419 -19.77 -1.70 -13.74
CA ALA A 419 -20.62 -1.74 -12.54
C ALA A 419 -22.03 -2.31 -12.87
N PRO A 420 -22.59 -3.13 -11.98
CA PRO A 420 -22.05 -3.52 -10.69
C PRO A 420 -20.96 -4.61 -10.80
N THR A 421 -19.83 -4.39 -10.14
CA THR A 421 -18.79 -5.41 -9.97
C THR A 421 -19.02 -6.17 -8.67
N THR A 422 -18.63 -7.44 -8.62
CA THR A 422 -18.74 -8.28 -7.40
C THR A 422 -17.36 -8.71 -6.94
N THR A 423 -17.06 -8.47 -5.67
CA THR A 423 -15.80 -8.94 -5.06
C THR A 423 -16.04 -10.23 -4.29
N ARG A 424 -15.21 -11.23 -4.56
CA ARG A 424 -15.28 -12.56 -3.96
C ARG A 424 -14.04 -12.85 -3.12
N LEU A 425 -14.25 -13.54 -2.01
CA LEU A 425 -13.18 -14.09 -1.18
C LEU A 425 -12.84 -15.50 -1.64
N TYR A 426 -11.55 -15.75 -1.86
CA TYR A 426 -11.00 -17.07 -2.10
C TYR A 426 -10.03 -17.44 -0.98
N GLU A 427 -9.98 -18.71 -0.62
CA GLU A 427 -9.08 -19.31 0.36
C GLU A 427 -8.33 -20.47 -0.25
N SER A 428 -7.07 -20.60 0.16
CA SER A 428 -6.20 -21.74 -0.10
C SER A 428 -5.65 -22.30 1.22
N ASN A 429 -5.62 -23.61 1.37
CA ASN A 429 -5.10 -24.31 2.55
C ASN A 429 -3.83 -25.13 2.25
N ASP A 430 -3.21 -24.90 1.10
CA ASP A 430 -2.04 -25.64 0.59
C ASP A 430 -0.96 -24.73 0.02
N GLY A 431 -0.83 -23.54 0.61
CA GLY A 431 0.18 -22.57 0.20
C GLY A 431 -0.12 -21.93 -1.15
N GLY A 432 -1.38 -21.79 -1.52
CA GLY A 432 -1.81 -21.17 -2.77
C GLY A 432 -1.81 -22.11 -3.96
N ALA A 433 -1.77 -23.44 -3.77
CA ALA A 433 -1.79 -24.40 -4.89
C ALA A 433 -3.20 -24.64 -5.42
N THR A 434 -4.17 -24.78 -4.52
CA THR A 434 -5.59 -24.89 -4.85
C THR A 434 -6.42 -23.84 -4.12
N TRP A 435 -7.52 -23.42 -4.73
CA TRP A 435 -8.35 -22.33 -4.23
C TRP A 435 -9.81 -22.70 -4.25
N HIS A 436 -10.53 -22.29 -3.23
CA HIS A 436 -11.98 -22.37 -3.20
C HIS A 436 -12.59 -21.02 -2.82
N GLN A 437 -13.74 -20.73 -3.42
CA GLN A 437 -14.49 -19.53 -3.09
C GLN A 437 -15.17 -19.69 -1.74
N VAL A 438 -14.99 -18.72 -0.86
CA VAL A 438 -15.67 -18.65 0.44
C VAL A 438 -16.96 -17.86 0.27
N ALA A 439 -18.10 -18.50 0.55
CA ALA A 439 -19.40 -17.83 0.52
C ALA A 439 -19.60 -17.01 1.81
N ILE A 440 -19.77 -15.70 1.66
CA ILE A 440 -20.07 -14.81 2.80
C ILE A 440 -21.55 -14.92 3.13
N LYS A 441 -21.89 -15.80 4.07
CA LYS A 441 -23.26 -16.11 4.50
C LYS A 441 -23.38 -16.21 6.02
N SER A 442 -24.58 -15.94 6.56
CA SER A 442 -24.93 -16.06 7.98
C SER A 442 -25.07 -17.52 8.44
#